data_cfd8c0489628a6a68559ad6227351e69
#
_entry.id   cfd8c0489628a6a68559ad6227351e69
#
_cell.length_a   1.000
_cell.length_b   1.000
_cell.length_c   1.000
_cell.angle_alpha   90.00
_cell.angle_beta   90.00
_cell.angle_gamma   90.00
#
_symmetry.space_group_name_H-M   'P 1'
#
loop_
_entity.id
_entity.type
_entity.pdbx_description
1 polymer ?
#
loop_
_entity_poly.entity_id
_entity_poly.type
_entity_poly.pdbx_seq_one_letter_code
_entity_poly.pdbx_strand_id
1 'polypeptide(L)'
;MNLKSSSWSFFIDTGGTFTDCLAHDPGGILHRAKVLSRGSLSAQVLEIEPGGSILLTGSPDWPESFPLGFRLQSGKDQSPIYVMGWEPSKARLILDAQVPDQIVPGSAIELLSGEEAPVLGQRLILSRAGISPDEVTSVMRLATTRCTNALLEGKGNPPVLFLTSGFPDLLDIGDQRRTGLFDLVPQKRPVLHGPVVEVAERMDQDGKPVQVPDLSLIEPLARELLAQGERVAVVSFLHSYINDAHEKFVAQALLDWGFKRVVCSAEIRRFRKWLPRCESSVVEAYLSEVLNSYLDAVENGLGQGSEVLVCSSSGGLSHRSDYRAIDSLLSGPAGGVVGASAVARSAGLENFINLDMGGTSSDVSRYSGSFAYQSRHQVGDARVDNVAMRIETVAAGGGSICRVVDGLLKVGPESAGAYPGPACYGFGGPLCLTDVNLLLGRLDPSRFSTPVLESASQQCLNQWVEQSGRSADDLLHGFLSLADDAMANAIRKVSVAEGYDPIDHSMVCFGGAG
;
A
#
# COMPACT_ATOMS: atom_id res chain seq x y z
N MET A 1 8.11 -16.20 24.27
CA MET A 1 6.72 -16.68 24.41
C MET A 1 6.61 -17.97 23.60
N ASN A 2 6.43 -19.11 24.25
CA ASN A 2 6.27 -20.40 23.57
C ASN A 2 4.89 -20.43 22.90
N LEU A 3 4.85 -20.16 21.60
CA LEU A 3 3.67 -20.40 20.77
C LEU A 3 3.37 -21.90 20.83
N LYS A 4 2.15 -22.25 21.26
CA LYS A 4 1.66 -23.63 21.29
C LYS A 4 1.90 -24.27 19.92
N SER A 5 2.47 -25.47 19.89
CA SER A 5 2.86 -26.23 18.69
C SER A 5 1.66 -26.72 17.84
N SER A 6 0.50 -26.08 17.90
CA SER A 6 -0.73 -26.45 17.23
C SER A 6 -1.44 -25.30 16.51
N SER A 7 -0.79 -24.14 16.33
CA SER A 7 -1.41 -22.99 15.66
C SER A 7 -0.84 -22.79 14.25
N TRP A 8 -1.73 -22.40 13.33
CA TRP A 8 -1.34 -21.95 11.99
C TRP A 8 -0.65 -20.60 12.06
N SER A 9 0.40 -20.43 11.28
CA SER A 9 1.13 -19.16 11.16
C SER A 9 0.96 -18.59 9.77
N PHE A 10 0.23 -17.48 9.66
CA PHE A 10 0.02 -16.79 8.39
C PHE A 10 0.96 -15.60 8.24
N PHE A 11 1.43 -15.39 7.02
CA PHE A 11 2.27 -14.26 6.59
C PHE A 11 1.59 -13.68 5.35
N ILE A 12 1.05 -12.49 5.50
CA ILE A 12 0.22 -11.85 4.48
C ILE A 12 0.86 -10.53 4.08
N ASP A 13 1.03 -10.32 2.78
CA ASP A 13 1.42 -9.05 2.21
C ASP A 13 0.31 -8.52 1.30
N THR A 14 -0.34 -7.45 1.75
CA THR A 14 -1.41 -6.78 1.00
C THR A 14 -0.83 -5.63 0.21
N GLY A 15 -0.51 -5.89 -1.06
CA GLY A 15 -0.11 -4.86 -2.02
C GLY A 15 -1.30 -4.09 -2.62
N GLY A 16 -1.04 -3.22 -3.60
CA GLY A 16 -2.08 -2.43 -4.27
C GLY A 16 -3.04 -3.24 -5.13
N THR A 17 -2.57 -4.32 -5.76
CA THR A 17 -3.36 -5.14 -6.70
C THR A 17 -3.61 -6.56 -6.16
N PHE A 18 -2.57 -7.21 -5.68
CA PHE A 18 -2.61 -8.57 -5.18
C PHE A 18 -2.21 -8.64 -3.72
N THR A 19 -2.78 -9.61 -3.03
CA THR A 19 -2.41 -10.02 -1.68
C THR A 19 -1.80 -11.41 -1.75
N ASP A 20 -0.55 -11.50 -1.36
CA ASP A 20 0.19 -12.76 -1.26
C ASP A 20 0.04 -13.35 0.14
N CYS A 21 -0.35 -14.61 0.21
CA CYS A 21 -0.64 -15.32 1.45
C CYS A 21 0.24 -16.55 1.55
N LEU A 22 1.05 -16.63 2.59
CA LEU A 22 1.82 -17.80 2.96
C LEU A 22 1.34 -18.31 4.32
N ALA A 23 1.33 -19.62 4.52
CA ALA A 23 1.02 -20.18 5.82
C ALA A 23 1.88 -21.42 6.11
N HIS A 24 2.32 -21.53 7.36
CA HIS A 24 2.81 -22.79 7.90
C HIS A 24 1.71 -23.44 8.72
N ASP A 25 1.38 -24.68 8.39
CA ASP A 25 0.52 -25.50 9.22
C ASP A 25 1.25 -25.97 10.51
N PRO A 26 0.54 -26.58 11.46
CA PRO A 26 1.18 -27.12 12.68
C PRO A 26 2.25 -28.18 12.42
N GLY A 27 2.23 -28.81 11.26
CA GLY A 27 3.24 -29.78 10.80
C GLY A 27 4.46 -29.14 10.14
N GLY A 28 4.45 -27.82 9.91
CA GLY A 28 5.52 -27.07 9.25
C GLY A 28 5.45 -27.08 7.72
N ILE A 29 4.35 -27.59 7.12
CA ILE A 29 4.15 -27.56 5.68
C ILE A 29 3.80 -26.14 5.24
N LEU A 30 4.44 -25.68 4.16
CA LEU A 30 4.19 -24.36 3.59
C LEU A 30 3.05 -24.40 2.57
N HIS A 31 2.02 -23.60 2.83
CA HIS A 31 0.88 -23.37 1.95
C HIS A 31 0.95 -21.98 1.35
N ARG A 32 0.38 -21.80 0.14
CA ARG A 32 0.37 -20.53 -0.57
C ARG A 32 -0.99 -20.25 -1.18
N ALA A 33 -1.39 -18.98 -1.16
CA ALA A 33 -2.50 -18.46 -1.95
C ALA A 33 -2.18 -17.04 -2.42
N LYS A 34 -2.82 -16.65 -3.53
CA LYS A 34 -2.77 -15.29 -4.05
C LYS A 34 -4.17 -14.87 -4.43
N VAL A 35 -4.62 -13.74 -3.88
CA VAL A 35 -5.95 -13.18 -4.12
C VAL A 35 -5.83 -11.73 -4.54
N LEU A 36 -6.88 -11.14 -5.10
CA LEU A 36 -6.89 -9.72 -5.36
C LEU A 36 -7.07 -8.93 -4.05
N SER A 37 -6.38 -7.81 -3.89
CA SER A 37 -6.40 -7.00 -2.66
C SER A 37 -7.77 -6.38 -2.33
N ARG A 38 -8.73 -6.51 -3.23
CA ARG A 38 -10.14 -6.15 -3.00
C ARG A 38 -10.97 -7.26 -2.33
N GLY A 39 -10.35 -8.36 -1.92
CA GLY A 39 -11.06 -9.51 -1.35
C GLY A 39 -11.84 -10.29 -2.41
N SER A 40 -11.22 -10.51 -3.55
CA SER A 40 -11.85 -11.21 -4.68
C SER A 40 -10.91 -12.23 -5.32
N LEU A 41 -11.53 -13.18 -6.05
CA LEU A 41 -10.85 -14.12 -6.92
C LEU A 41 -10.96 -13.64 -8.36
N SER A 42 -9.92 -13.81 -9.17
CA SER A 42 -9.97 -13.54 -10.60
C SER A 42 -9.91 -14.83 -11.41
N ALA A 43 -10.62 -14.85 -12.54
CA ALA A 43 -10.55 -15.93 -13.52
C ALA A 43 -10.80 -15.38 -14.92
N GLN A 44 -10.44 -16.15 -15.95
CA GLN A 44 -10.71 -15.82 -17.34
C GLN A 44 -11.80 -16.73 -17.89
N VAL A 45 -12.75 -16.13 -18.61
CA VAL A 45 -13.83 -16.87 -19.27
C VAL A 45 -13.31 -17.60 -20.49
N LEU A 46 -13.50 -18.92 -20.53
CA LEU A 46 -13.25 -19.74 -21.72
C LEU A 46 -14.46 -19.74 -22.64
N GLU A 47 -15.63 -20.05 -22.05
CA GLU A 47 -16.89 -20.21 -22.78
C GLU A 47 -18.08 -19.88 -21.86
N ILE A 48 -19.17 -19.40 -22.48
CA ILE A 48 -20.44 -19.17 -21.79
C ILE A 48 -21.42 -20.23 -22.29
N GLU A 49 -21.92 -21.02 -21.36
CA GLU A 49 -22.91 -22.07 -21.68
C GLU A 49 -24.35 -21.57 -21.53
N PRO A 50 -25.29 -22.15 -22.29
CA PRO A 50 -26.70 -21.88 -22.10
C PRO A 50 -27.14 -22.20 -20.66
N GLY A 51 -27.94 -21.30 -20.06
CA GLY A 51 -28.44 -21.49 -18.69
C GLY A 51 -27.67 -20.82 -17.58
N GLY A 52 -26.72 -19.88 -17.90
CA GLY A 52 -26.06 -19.06 -16.89
C GLY A 52 -24.80 -19.69 -16.29
N SER A 53 -24.17 -20.62 -17.01
CA SER A 53 -22.90 -21.20 -16.58
C SER A 53 -21.73 -20.62 -17.36
N ILE A 54 -20.57 -20.50 -16.71
CA ILE A 54 -19.31 -20.02 -17.29
C ILE A 54 -18.25 -21.10 -17.13
N LEU A 55 -17.62 -21.48 -18.24
CA LEU A 55 -16.39 -22.27 -18.21
C LEU A 55 -15.18 -21.32 -18.10
N LEU A 56 -14.25 -21.67 -17.21
CA LEU A 56 -13.05 -20.88 -16.97
C LEU A 56 -11.85 -21.43 -17.72
N THR A 57 -10.96 -20.55 -18.14
CA THR A 57 -9.65 -20.93 -18.71
C THR A 57 -8.77 -21.49 -17.60
N GLY A 58 -8.19 -22.66 -17.81
CA GLY A 58 -7.47 -23.38 -16.78
C GLY A 58 -8.44 -23.97 -15.72
N SER A 59 -7.87 -24.56 -14.69
CA SER A 59 -8.65 -25.07 -13.54
C SER A 59 -8.17 -24.34 -12.29
N PRO A 60 -8.85 -23.25 -11.88
CA PRO A 60 -8.51 -22.61 -10.62
C PRO A 60 -8.52 -23.61 -9.48
N ASP A 61 -7.49 -23.55 -8.63
CA ASP A 61 -7.36 -24.43 -7.47
C ASP A 61 -8.28 -23.94 -6.31
N TRP A 62 -9.59 -23.90 -6.60
CA TRP A 62 -10.64 -23.58 -5.63
C TRP A 62 -11.36 -24.85 -5.21
N PRO A 63 -11.48 -25.10 -3.91
CA PRO A 63 -12.30 -26.21 -3.41
C PRO A 63 -13.77 -26.08 -3.87
N GLU A 64 -14.48 -27.20 -3.98
CA GLU A 64 -15.82 -27.26 -4.58
C GLU A 64 -16.84 -26.28 -3.96
N SER A 65 -16.80 -26.09 -2.65
CA SER A 65 -17.71 -25.16 -1.96
C SER A 65 -17.18 -23.75 -1.81
N PHE A 66 -15.93 -23.48 -2.19
CA PHE A 66 -15.25 -22.25 -1.82
C PHE A 66 -15.83 -20.97 -2.42
N PRO A 67 -16.14 -20.91 -3.74
CA PRO A 67 -16.67 -19.68 -4.35
C PRO A 67 -18.20 -19.53 -4.20
N LEU A 68 -18.89 -20.45 -3.50
CA LEU A 68 -20.34 -20.34 -3.33
C LEU A 68 -20.74 -19.07 -2.60
N GLY A 69 -21.74 -18.38 -3.12
CA GLY A 69 -22.22 -17.12 -2.59
C GLY A 69 -21.36 -15.90 -2.94
N PHE A 70 -20.23 -16.07 -3.66
CA PHE A 70 -19.46 -14.93 -4.15
C PHE A 70 -20.24 -14.20 -5.22
N ARG A 71 -20.11 -12.87 -5.21
CA ARG A 71 -20.75 -12.00 -6.18
C ARG A 71 -19.87 -11.82 -7.41
N LEU A 72 -20.40 -12.13 -8.59
CA LEU A 72 -19.78 -11.78 -9.86
C LEU A 72 -19.78 -10.25 -10.02
N GLN A 73 -18.63 -9.66 -10.27
CA GLN A 73 -18.54 -8.23 -10.57
C GLN A 73 -19.05 -7.98 -11.98
N SER A 74 -20.25 -7.45 -12.06
CA SER A 74 -20.87 -6.90 -13.26
C SER A 74 -20.92 -5.37 -13.17
N GLY A 75 -21.22 -4.64 -14.24
CA GLY A 75 -21.26 -3.17 -14.26
C GLY A 75 -22.12 -2.54 -13.14
N LYS A 76 -21.93 -1.26 -12.88
CA LYS A 76 -22.48 -0.52 -11.72
C LYS A 76 -24.00 -0.55 -11.55
N ASP A 77 -24.75 -0.79 -12.64
CA ASP A 77 -26.22 -0.63 -12.67
C ASP A 77 -26.97 -1.97 -12.83
N GLN A 78 -26.31 -3.10 -12.60
CA GLN A 78 -26.93 -4.42 -12.74
C GLN A 78 -27.23 -5.05 -11.38
N SER A 79 -28.32 -5.83 -11.33
CA SER A 79 -28.65 -6.65 -10.16
C SER A 79 -27.47 -7.57 -9.83
N PRO A 80 -27.14 -7.77 -8.52
CA PRO A 80 -26.04 -8.61 -8.13
C PRO A 80 -26.27 -10.07 -8.57
N ILE A 81 -25.26 -10.68 -9.15
CA ILE A 81 -25.25 -12.08 -9.61
C ILE A 81 -24.33 -12.87 -8.67
N TYR A 82 -24.80 -14.03 -8.21
CA TYR A 82 -24.07 -14.84 -7.24
C TYR A 82 -23.69 -16.21 -7.80
N VAL A 83 -22.58 -16.74 -7.34
CA VAL A 83 -22.14 -18.11 -7.63
C VAL A 83 -22.97 -19.08 -6.81
N MET A 84 -23.71 -19.95 -7.49
CA MET A 84 -24.55 -21.00 -6.89
C MET A 84 -23.88 -22.37 -6.91
N GLY A 85 -22.89 -22.57 -7.78
CA GLY A 85 -22.17 -23.83 -7.88
C GLY A 85 -20.79 -23.64 -8.52
N TRP A 86 -19.90 -24.53 -8.15
CA TRP A 86 -18.59 -24.66 -8.73
C TRP A 86 -18.24 -26.13 -8.96
N GLU A 87 -17.93 -26.51 -10.17
CA GLU A 87 -17.51 -27.86 -10.56
C GLU A 87 -16.01 -27.84 -10.93
N PRO A 88 -15.09 -28.12 -9.98
CA PRO A 88 -13.65 -28.02 -10.23
C PRO A 88 -13.14 -28.86 -11.40
N SER A 89 -13.68 -30.08 -11.54
CA SER A 89 -13.28 -31.02 -12.60
C SER A 89 -13.58 -30.54 -14.02
N LYS A 90 -14.53 -29.61 -14.16
CA LYS A 90 -14.95 -29.02 -15.44
C LYS A 90 -14.55 -27.56 -15.56
N ALA A 91 -13.95 -26.97 -14.51
CA ALA A 91 -13.72 -25.54 -14.39
C ALA A 91 -15.00 -24.70 -14.64
N ARG A 92 -16.16 -25.15 -14.14
CA ARG A 92 -17.48 -24.60 -14.42
C ARG A 92 -18.04 -23.85 -13.23
N LEU A 93 -18.39 -22.57 -13.43
CA LEU A 93 -19.17 -21.75 -12.51
C LEU A 93 -20.65 -21.76 -12.91
N ILE A 94 -21.53 -21.95 -11.92
CA ILE A 94 -22.98 -21.88 -12.09
C ILE A 94 -23.47 -20.63 -11.35
N LEU A 95 -24.21 -19.77 -12.04
CA LEU A 95 -24.71 -18.50 -11.51
C LEU A 95 -26.23 -18.59 -11.24
N ASP A 96 -26.73 -17.71 -10.37
CA ASP A 96 -28.15 -17.57 -10.05
C ASP A 96 -28.93 -16.75 -11.11
N ALA A 97 -28.24 -16.15 -12.07
CA ALA A 97 -28.82 -15.37 -13.14
C ALA A 97 -28.06 -15.56 -14.46
N GLN A 98 -28.61 -15.01 -15.54
CA GLN A 98 -27.95 -15.02 -16.85
C GLN A 98 -26.65 -14.22 -16.80
N VAL A 99 -25.64 -14.70 -17.53
CA VAL A 99 -24.35 -14.01 -17.70
C VAL A 99 -24.59 -12.69 -18.44
N PRO A 100 -24.09 -11.54 -17.93
CA PRO A 100 -24.21 -10.26 -18.62
C PRO A 100 -23.58 -10.28 -20.01
N ASP A 101 -24.22 -9.65 -20.99
CA ASP A 101 -23.77 -9.61 -22.40
C ASP A 101 -22.37 -9.04 -22.60
N GLN A 102 -21.90 -8.21 -21.67
CA GLN A 102 -20.55 -7.64 -21.69
C GLN A 102 -19.44 -8.65 -21.34
N ILE A 103 -19.80 -9.76 -20.72
CA ILE A 103 -18.88 -10.86 -20.42
C ILE A 103 -18.90 -11.78 -21.65
N VAL A 104 -17.76 -11.90 -22.30
CA VAL A 104 -17.57 -12.73 -23.50
C VAL A 104 -16.40 -13.68 -23.30
N PRO A 105 -16.25 -14.73 -24.09
CA PRO A 105 -15.04 -15.56 -24.07
C PRO A 105 -13.77 -14.72 -24.16
N GLY A 106 -12.79 -14.99 -23.29
CA GLY A 106 -11.59 -14.18 -23.11
C GLY A 106 -11.69 -13.06 -22.09
N SER A 107 -12.89 -12.70 -21.61
CA SER A 107 -13.05 -11.69 -20.55
C SER A 107 -12.44 -12.16 -19.24
N ALA A 108 -11.79 -11.24 -18.53
CA ALA A 108 -11.47 -11.43 -17.11
C ALA A 108 -12.72 -11.17 -16.28
N ILE A 109 -13.00 -12.04 -15.32
CA ILE A 109 -14.06 -11.88 -14.34
C ILE A 109 -13.51 -11.84 -12.93
N GLU A 110 -14.23 -11.17 -12.05
CA GLU A 110 -13.93 -11.09 -10.62
C GLU A 110 -15.11 -11.61 -9.79
N LEU A 111 -14.78 -12.44 -8.80
CA LEU A 111 -15.72 -12.98 -7.82
C LEU A 111 -15.42 -12.36 -6.46
N LEU A 112 -16.28 -11.47 -5.99
CA LEU A 112 -16.15 -10.75 -4.73
C LEU A 112 -16.65 -11.62 -3.58
N SER A 113 -15.81 -11.85 -2.57
CA SER A 113 -16.20 -12.62 -1.38
C SER A 113 -16.97 -11.79 -0.35
N GLY A 114 -16.77 -10.46 -0.36
CA GLY A 114 -17.23 -9.57 0.69
C GLY A 114 -16.32 -9.51 1.91
N GLU A 115 -15.19 -10.24 1.90
CA GLU A 115 -14.19 -10.25 2.96
C GLU A 115 -12.97 -9.39 2.57
N GLU A 116 -12.19 -8.98 3.56
CA GLU A 116 -10.87 -8.42 3.29
C GLU A 116 -9.92 -9.50 2.74
N ALA A 117 -9.00 -9.11 1.88
CA ALA A 117 -8.12 -10.04 1.17
C ALA A 117 -7.29 -10.98 2.09
N PRO A 118 -6.77 -10.53 3.26
CA PRO A 118 -6.10 -11.42 4.22
C PRO A 118 -7.00 -12.57 4.71
N VAL A 119 -8.26 -12.27 4.99
CA VAL A 119 -9.24 -13.24 5.46
C VAL A 119 -9.59 -14.23 4.34
N LEU A 120 -9.85 -13.72 3.13
CA LEU A 120 -10.10 -14.54 1.95
C LEU A 120 -8.92 -15.49 1.66
N GLY A 121 -7.67 -14.96 1.71
CA GLY A 121 -6.46 -15.76 1.49
C GLY A 121 -6.26 -16.85 2.53
N GLN A 122 -6.48 -16.53 3.82
CA GLN A 122 -6.47 -17.52 4.89
C GLN A 122 -7.53 -18.59 4.66
N ARG A 123 -8.77 -18.19 4.39
CA ARG A 123 -9.88 -19.13 4.15
C ARG A 123 -9.62 -20.05 2.96
N LEU A 124 -9.02 -19.52 1.89
CA LEU A 124 -8.65 -20.31 0.72
C LEU A 124 -7.59 -21.39 1.07
N ILE A 125 -6.56 -21.01 1.83
CA ILE A 125 -5.51 -21.94 2.27
C ILE A 125 -6.12 -23.04 3.16
N LEU A 126 -6.90 -22.66 4.17
CA LEU A 126 -7.53 -23.62 5.08
C LEU A 126 -8.53 -24.54 4.36
N SER A 127 -9.33 -24.00 3.45
CA SER A 127 -10.27 -24.79 2.65
C SER A 127 -9.57 -25.83 1.77
N ARG A 128 -8.41 -25.48 1.18
CA ARG A 128 -7.56 -26.44 0.44
C ARG A 128 -7.01 -27.55 1.33
N ALA A 129 -6.77 -27.24 2.61
CA ALA A 129 -6.37 -28.22 3.62
C ALA A 129 -7.55 -29.03 4.19
N GLY A 130 -8.79 -28.73 3.79
CA GLY A 130 -9.99 -29.38 4.31
C GLY A 130 -10.38 -28.99 5.73
N ILE A 131 -9.96 -27.79 6.17
CA ILE A 131 -10.12 -27.29 7.53
C ILE A 131 -11.05 -26.06 7.54
N SER A 132 -11.99 -26.01 8.50
CA SER A 132 -12.81 -24.82 8.72
C SER A 132 -12.02 -23.73 9.46
N PRO A 133 -12.16 -22.44 9.10
CA PRO A 133 -11.52 -21.34 9.83
C PRO A 133 -11.89 -21.30 11.32
N ASP A 134 -13.10 -21.73 11.68
CA ASP A 134 -13.59 -21.75 13.07
C ASP A 134 -12.92 -22.83 13.94
N GLU A 135 -12.27 -23.81 13.31
CA GLU A 135 -11.58 -24.91 14.00
C GLU A 135 -10.12 -24.59 14.31
N VAL A 136 -9.64 -23.39 13.89
CA VAL A 136 -8.21 -23.09 13.90
C VAL A 136 -7.93 -21.80 14.68
N THR A 137 -6.99 -21.88 15.59
CA THR A 137 -6.34 -20.68 16.12
C THR A 137 -5.13 -20.32 15.25
N SER A 138 -5.05 -19.08 14.82
CA SER A 138 -3.97 -18.62 13.94
C SER A 138 -3.27 -17.36 14.45
N VAL A 139 -2.00 -17.23 14.09
CA VAL A 139 -1.26 -15.97 14.23
C VAL A 139 -1.01 -15.42 12.83
N MET A 140 -1.65 -14.31 12.52
CA MET A 140 -1.51 -13.63 11.24
C MET A 140 -0.51 -12.48 11.37
N ARG A 141 0.52 -12.49 10.54
CA ARG A 141 1.49 -11.40 10.38
C ARG A 141 1.16 -10.68 9.09
N LEU A 142 0.75 -9.42 9.22
CA LEU A 142 0.13 -8.64 8.15
C LEU A 142 0.99 -7.43 7.80
N ALA A 143 1.47 -7.35 6.57
CA ALA A 143 1.94 -6.11 5.94
C ALA A 143 0.83 -5.56 5.02
N THR A 144 0.69 -4.24 4.95
CA THR A 144 -0.39 -3.63 4.17
C THR A 144 -0.02 -2.26 3.62
N THR A 145 -0.40 -2.00 2.38
CA THR A 145 -0.30 -0.68 1.74
C THR A 145 -1.59 0.14 1.86
N ARG A 146 -2.56 -0.29 2.69
CA ARG A 146 -3.89 0.33 2.77
C ARG A 146 -3.83 1.82 3.08
N CYS A 147 -3.08 2.21 4.12
CA CYS A 147 -2.93 3.61 4.51
C CYS A 147 -2.12 4.42 3.48
N THR A 148 -1.07 3.83 2.92
CA THR A 148 -0.27 4.46 1.86
C THR A 148 -1.14 4.80 0.66
N ASN A 149 -1.95 3.84 0.19
CA ASN A 149 -2.86 4.05 -0.93
C ASN A 149 -3.94 5.09 -0.59
N ALA A 150 -4.54 5.01 0.61
CA ALA A 150 -5.54 6.00 1.04
C ALA A 150 -4.96 7.42 1.09
N LEU A 151 -3.72 7.56 1.53
CA LEU A 151 -3.02 8.86 1.56
C LEU A 151 -2.77 9.40 0.15
N LEU A 152 -2.26 8.56 -0.75
CA LEU A 152 -1.96 8.95 -2.15
C LEU A 152 -3.22 9.25 -2.97
N GLU A 153 -4.31 8.56 -2.67
CA GLU A 153 -5.60 8.73 -3.36
C GLU A 153 -6.52 9.80 -2.72
N GLY A 154 -6.08 10.42 -1.62
CA GLY A 154 -6.87 11.43 -0.91
C GLY A 154 -8.13 10.87 -0.23
N LYS A 155 -8.12 9.61 0.21
CA LYS A 155 -9.27 8.87 0.76
C LYS A 155 -9.30 8.77 2.28
N GLY A 156 -8.65 9.67 2.99
CA GLY A 156 -8.73 9.75 4.45
C GLY A 156 -9.80 10.75 4.92
N ASN A 157 -9.93 10.89 6.23
CA ASN A 157 -10.85 11.83 6.86
C ASN A 157 -10.08 13.06 7.37
N PRO A 158 -10.25 14.26 6.75
CA PRO A 158 -9.61 15.48 7.21
C PRO A 158 -10.02 15.79 8.66
N PRO A 159 -9.09 15.81 9.65
CA PRO A 159 -9.42 16.12 11.02
C PRO A 159 -9.60 17.62 11.25
N VAL A 160 -10.45 17.99 12.21
CA VAL A 160 -10.46 19.35 12.77
C VAL A 160 -9.16 19.59 13.52
N LEU A 161 -8.50 20.71 13.28
CA LEU A 161 -7.20 21.02 13.86
C LEU A 161 -7.33 22.11 14.94
N PHE A 162 -7.09 21.76 16.21
CA PHE A 162 -7.04 22.66 17.34
C PHE A 162 -5.60 23.09 17.61
N LEU A 163 -5.29 24.36 17.43
CA LEU A 163 -3.94 24.94 17.56
C LEU A 163 -3.89 26.03 18.65
N THR A 164 -2.70 26.23 19.21
CA THR A 164 -2.42 27.43 20.03
C THR A 164 -2.75 28.70 19.25
N SER A 165 -3.51 29.61 19.84
CA SER A 165 -3.92 30.88 19.21
C SER A 165 -2.72 31.71 18.71
N GLY A 166 -2.92 32.35 17.54
CA GLY A 166 -1.93 33.13 16.79
C GLY A 166 -1.20 32.36 15.71
N PHE A 167 -1.54 31.09 15.43
CA PHE A 167 -0.89 30.24 14.45
C PHE A 167 -1.86 29.41 13.58
N PRO A 168 -3.00 29.98 13.13
CA PRO A 168 -4.02 29.20 12.42
C PRO A 168 -3.52 28.68 11.08
N ASP A 169 -2.54 29.33 10.50
CA ASP A 169 -1.95 29.05 9.19
C ASP A 169 -0.63 28.26 9.26
N LEU A 170 -0.33 27.63 10.41
CA LEU A 170 0.91 26.87 10.64
C LEU A 170 1.20 25.84 9.54
N LEU A 171 0.19 25.06 9.16
CA LEU A 171 0.34 24.00 8.14
C LEU A 171 0.26 24.56 6.71
N ASP A 172 -0.49 25.64 6.48
CA ASP A 172 -0.56 26.32 5.19
C ASP A 172 0.74 26.99 4.79
N ILE A 173 1.43 27.60 5.77
CA ILE A 173 2.75 28.20 5.58
C ILE A 173 3.82 27.11 5.45
N GLY A 174 3.71 26.08 6.29
CA GLY A 174 4.67 24.99 6.35
C GLY A 174 6.10 25.45 6.61
N ASP A 175 7.07 24.83 5.95
CA ASP A 175 8.49 25.20 6.02
C ASP A 175 8.95 26.12 4.88
N GLN A 176 8.02 26.66 4.09
CA GLN A 176 8.23 27.59 2.98
C GLN A 176 9.15 27.04 1.87
N ARG A 177 9.36 25.75 1.78
CA ARG A 177 10.11 25.15 0.67
C ARG A 177 9.31 25.25 -0.63
N ARG A 178 9.94 25.78 -1.66
CA ARG A 178 9.39 25.80 -3.00
C ARG A 178 9.68 24.48 -3.70
N THR A 179 8.71 23.95 -4.43
CA THR A 179 8.86 22.76 -5.29
C THR A 179 9.77 23.06 -6.48
N GLY A 180 9.61 24.24 -7.08
CA GLY A 180 10.50 24.77 -8.10
C GLY A 180 11.08 26.12 -7.66
N LEU A 181 12.42 26.22 -7.61
CA LEU A 181 13.09 27.43 -7.13
C LEU A 181 12.78 28.66 -8.01
N PHE A 182 12.55 28.43 -9.29
CA PHE A 182 12.31 29.47 -10.30
C PHE A 182 10.86 29.59 -10.73
N ASP A 183 9.93 28.85 -10.08
CA ASP A 183 8.52 28.95 -10.39
C ASP A 183 7.99 30.34 -10.03
N LEU A 184 7.33 31.01 -11.00
CA LEU A 184 6.72 32.31 -10.79
C LEU A 184 5.53 32.24 -9.81
N VAL A 185 4.82 31.12 -9.81
CA VAL A 185 3.72 30.82 -8.89
C VAL A 185 4.10 29.58 -8.08
N PRO A 186 4.52 29.74 -6.82
CA PRO A 186 4.85 28.60 -5.97
C PRO A 186 3.61 27.69 -5.78
N GLN A 187 3.77 26.42 -6.09
CA GLN A 187 2.75 25.43 -5.79
C GLN A 187 2.72 25.17 -4.27
N LYS A 188 1.57 25.42 -3.63
CA LYS A 188 1.37 25.02 -2.24
C LYS A 188 1.02 23.54 -2.19
N ARG A 189 1.54 22.86 -1.16
CA ARG A 189 1.10 21.49 -0.89
C ARG A 189 -0.34 21.47 -0.44
N PRO A 190 -1.12 20.46 -0.83
CA PRO A 190 -2.43 20.27 -0.26
C PRO A 190 -2.28 19.95 1.24
N VAL A 191 -3.09 20.60 2.07
CA VAL A 191 -3.21 20.30 3.50
C VAL A 191 -4.19 19.15 3.70
N LEU A 192 -3.94 18.30 4.69
CA LEU A 192 -4.77 17.12 5.00
C LEU A 192 -5.78 17.37 6.12
N HIS A 193 -5.78 18.56 6.73
CA HIS A 193 -6.73 18.92 7.78
C HIS A 193 -7.97 19.61 7.19
N GLY A 194 -9.06 19.55 7.96
CA GLY A 194 -10.28 20.32 7.79
C GLY A 194 -10.20 21.69 8.48
N PRO A 195 -11.28 22.13 9.15
CA PRO A 195 -11.32 23.40 9.86
C PRO A 195 -10.23 23.54 10.91
N VAL A 196 -9.74 24.77 11.11
CA VAL A 196 -8.78 25.11 12.17
C VAL A 196 -9.49 25.91 13.27
N VAL A 197 -9.26 25.51 14.51
CA VAL A 197 -9.78 26.19 15.72
C VAL A 197 -8.60 26.69 16.54
N GLU A 198 -8.55 27.98 16.77
CA GLU A 198 -7.57 28.58 17.65
C GLU A 198 -7.98 28.47 19.12
N VAL A 199 -7.09 27.92 19.93
CA VAL A 199 -7.30 27.76 21.37
C VAL A 199 -6.44 28.77 22.12
N ALA A 200 -7.08 29.61 22.92
CA ALA A 200 -6.40 30.58 23.78
C ALA A 200 -5.72 29.85 24.94
N GLU A 201 -4.58 29.28 24.70
CA GLU A 201 -3.73 28.56 25.65
C GLU A 201 -2.25 28.92 25.42
N ARG A 202 -1.43 28.79 26.47
CA ARG A 202 0.00 28.94 26.36
C ARG A 202 0.75 28.15 27.44
N MET A 203 1.68 27.32 27.05
CA MET A 203 2.77 26.82 27.86
C MET A 203 4.04 27.62 27.56
N ASP A 204 4.86 27.88 28.57
CA ASP A 204 6.19 28.45 28.37
C ASP A 204 7.22 27.40 27.93
N GLN A 205 8.41 27.84 27.69
CA GLN A 205 9.53 26.99 27.27
C GLN A 205 9.98 25.96 28.31
N ASP A 206 9.58 26.12 29.57
CA ASP A 206 9.89 25.23 30.69
C ASP A 206 8.70 24.28 31.00
N GLY A 207 7.61 24.38 30.23
CA GLY A 207 6.39 23.59 30.41
C GLY A 207 5.49 24.09 31.52
N LYS A 208 5.61 25.36 31.95
CA LYS A 208 4.71 25.95 32.92
C LYS A 208 3.51 26.61 32.24
N PRO A 209 2.29 26.46 32.74
CA PRO A 209 1.12 27.13 32.19
C PRO A 209 1.23 28.64 32.30
N VAL A 210 1.17 29.37 31.21
CA VAL A 210 1.04 30.83 31.15
C VAL A 210 -0.41 31.22 30.98
N GLN A 211 -1.14 30.44 30.16
CA GLN A 211 -2.58 30.58 29.93
C GLN A 211 -3.22 29.22 29.81
N VAL A 212 -4.15 28.90 30.68
CA VAL A 212 -4.91 27.65 30.66
C VAL A 212 -6.05 27.76 29.66
N PRO A 213 -6.34 26.71 28.85
CA PRO A 213 -7.46 26.73 27.91
C PRO A 213 -8.80 26.86 28.66
N ASP A 214 -9.66 27.76 28.16
CA ASP A 214 -11.02 27.90 28.64
C ASP A 214 -11.98 27.08 27.80
N LEU A 215 -12.45 25.96 28.34
CA LEU A 215 -13.36 25.06 27.65
C LEU A 215 -14.69 25.69 27.25
N SER A 216 -15.16 26.72 27.98
CA SER A 216 -16.41 27.41 27.66
C SER A 216 -16.38 28.16 26.34
N LEU A 217 -15.19 28.55 25.89
CA LEU A 217 -14.97 29.18 24.58
C LEU A 217 -14.81 28.16 23.46
N ILE A 218 -14.36 26.94 23.78
CA ILE A 218 -14.10 25.87 22.81
C ILE A 218 -15.38 25.08 22.54
N GLU A 219 -16.18 24.82 23.55
CA GLU A 219 -17.36 23.94 23.45
C GLU A 219 -18.37 24.36 22.37
N PRO A 220 -18.76 25.65 22.23
CA PRO A 220 -19.70 26.06 21.19
C PRO A 220 -19.18 25.75 19.77
N LEU A 221 -17.89 26.01 19.52
CA LEU A 221 -17.23 25.73 18.24
C LEU A 221 -17.16 24.23 17.98
N ALA A 222 -16.79 23.43 18.99
CA ALA A 222 -16.74 21.99 18.87
C ALA A 222 -18.11 21.38 18.57
N ARG A 223 -19.18 21.87 19.22
CA ARG A 223 -20.56 21.41 18.96
C ARG A 223 -21.06 21.79 17.56
N GLU A 224 -20.70 22.98 17.07
CA GLU A 224 -21.01 23.40 15.71
C GLU A 224 -20.34 22.47 14.69
N LEU A 225 -19.05 22.17 14.85
CA LEU A 225 -18.31 21.24 13.99
C LEU A 225 -18.89 19.82 14.04
N LEU A 226 -19.27 19.34 15.22
CA LEU A 226 -19.97 18.06 15.36
C LEU A 226 -21.31 18.04 14.62
N ALA A 227 -22.07 19.15 14.64
CA ALA A 227 -23.32 19.28 13.89
C ALA A 227 -23.10 19.28 12.37
N GLN A 228 -21.94 19.77 11.90
CA GLN A 228 -21.52 19.72 10.50
C GLN A 228 -21.02 18.33 10.07
N GLY A 229 -20.89 17.39 11.00
CA GLY A 229 -20.49 16.01 10.71
C GLY A 229 -19.05 15.67 11.03
N GLU A 230 -18.27 16.62 11.55
CA GLU A 230 -16.89 16.36 11.97
C GLU A 230 -16.84 15.36 13.12
N ARG A 231 -15.87 14.44 13.09
CA ARG A 231 -15.78 13.36 14.10
C ARG A 231 -14.36 13.09 14.58
N VAL A 232 -13.36 13.60 13.86
CA VAL A 232 -11.95 13.39 14.16
C VAL A 232 -11.29 14.72 14.42
N ALA A 233 -10.46 14.81 15.46
CA ALA A 233 -9.74 16.02 15.80
C ALA A 233 -8.27 15.76 16.09
N VAL A 234 -7.44 16.77 15.85
CA VAL A 234 -6.05 16.85 16.29
C VAL A 234 -5.92 18.03 17.24
N VAL A 235 -5.30 17.80 18.39
CA VAL A 235 -4.90 18.88 19.31
C VAL A 235 -3.38 18.98 19.26
N SER A 236 -2.87 20.14 18.83
CA SER A 236 -1.43 20.36 18.68
C SER A 236 -1.05 21.73 19.21
N PHE A 237 -0.42 21.75 20.40
CA PHE A 237 -0.08 22.98 21.08
C PHE A 237 1.43 23.24 21.12
N LEU A 238 1.82 24.50 21.26
CA LEU A 238 3.20 24.96 21.02
C LEU A 238 4.18 24.26 21.93
N HIS A 239 4.18 24.10 23.13
CA HIS A 239 5.19 23.46 23.99
C HIS A 239 4.75 22.12 24.59
N SER A 240 3.75 21.46 23.98
CA SER A 240 3.22 20.18 24.47
C SER A 240 4.24 19.03 24.49
N TYR A 241 5.33 19.13 23.76
CA TYR A 241 6.43 18.16 23.83
C TYR A 241 7.13 18.10 25.20
N ILE A 242 7.05 19.20 26.00
CA ILE A 242 7.54 19.26 27.37
C ILE A 242 6.41 18.87 28.34
N ASN A 243 5.26 19.55 28.22
CA ASN A 243 4.11 19.35 29.07
C ASN A 243 2.83 19.29 28.21
N ASP A 244 2.25 18.12 28.12
CA ASP A 244 1.08 17.80 27.28
C ASP A 244 -0.26 17.97 28.03
N ALA A 245 -0.25 18.55 29.24
CA ALA A 245 -1.45 18.67 30.07
C ALA A 245 -2.60 19.43 29.37
N HIS A 246 -2.29 20.53 28.66
CA HIS A 246 -3.31 21.28 27.92
C HIS A 246 -3.88 20.48 26.74
N GLU A 247 -3.04 19.75 25.97
CA GLU A 247 -3.53 18.88 24.90
C GLU A 247 -4.49 17.83 25.45
N LYS A 248 -4.09 17.12 26.51
CA LYS A 248 -4.92 16.08 27.14
C LYS A 248 -6.21 16.63 27.71
N PHE A 249 -6.16 17.82 28.33
CA PHE A 249 -7.33 18.48 28.88
C PHE A 249 -8.36 18.81 27.81
N VAL A 250 -7.93 19.42 26.72
CA VAL A 250 -8.82 19.73 25.59
C VAL A 250 -9.28 18.46 24.86
N ALA A 251 -8.39 17.50 24.67
CA ALA A 251 -8.72 16.24 24.00
C ALA A 251 -9.79 15.45 24.75
N GLN A 252 -9.71 15.38 26.09
CA GLN A 252 -10.74 14.72 26.90
C GLN A 252 -12.10 15.42 26.76
N ALA A 253 -12.13 16.76 26.81
CA ALA A 253 -13.35 17.52 26.62
C ALA A 253 -13.97 17.27 25.21
N LEU A 254 -13.15 17.24 24.15
CA LEU A 254 -13.63 16.95 22.81
C LEU A 254 -14.24 15.55 22.70
N LEU A 255 -13.65 14.54 23.34
CA LEU A 255 -14.21 13.19 23.42
C LEU A 255 -15.54 13.17 24.17
N ASP A 256 -15.62 13.86 25.31
CA ASP A 256 -16.83 13.98 26.14
C ASP A 256 -17.96 14.70 25.37
N TRP A 257 -17.65 15.63 24.49
CA TRP A 257 -18.63 16.34 23.64
C TRP A 257 -19.08 15.52 22.42
N GLY A 258 -18.36 14.47 22.03
CA GLY A 258 -18.82 13.55 20.99
C GLY A 258 -17.90 13.36 19.79
N PHE A 259 -16.68 13.89 19.80
CA PHE A 259 -15.67 13.48 18.83
C PHE A 259 -15.34 12.00 19.05
N LYS A 260 -15.27 11.24 17.95
CA LYS A 260 -14.98 9.79 18.04
C LYS A 260 -13.50 9.50 18.28
N ARG A 261 -12.63 10.37 17.77
CA ARG A 261 -11.18 10.25 17.90
C ARG A 261 -10.55 11.62 18.02
N VAL A 262 -9.65 11.74 18.99
CA VAL A 262 -8.82 12.92 19.18
C VAL A 262 -7.37 12.48 19.30
N VAL A 263 -6.51 13.11 18.51
CA VAL A 263 -5.07 12.83 18.47
C VAL A 263 -4.33 13.98 19.12
N CYS A 264 -3.61 13.71 20.21
CA CYS A 264 -2.70 14.66 20.85
C CYS A 264 -1.33 14.62 20.19
N SER A 265 -0.81 15.76 19.78
CA SER A 265 0.46 15.79 19.02
C SER A 265 1.66 15.30 19.84
N ALA A 266 1.67 15.52 21.15
CA ALA A 266 2.72 15.03 22.04
C ALA A 266 2.72 13.50 22.22
N GLU A 267 1.58 12.83 22.01
CA GLU A 267 1.46 11.37 22.05
C GLU A 267 1.98 10.71 20.80
N ILE A 268 1.84 11.37 19.65
CA ILE A 268 2.40 10.88 18.39
C ILE A 268 3.92 10.95 18.45
N ARG A 269 4.46 12.09 18.83
CA ARG A 269 5.89 12.24 19.01
C ARG A 269 6.24 13.42 19.94
N ARG A 270 7.00 13.16 20.98
CA ARG A 270 7.56 14.21 21.86
C ARG A 270 8.76 14.87 21.18
N PHE A 271 8.50 15.63 20.12
CA PHE A 271 9.52 16.29 19.31
C PHE A 271 9.41 17.81 19.44
N ARG A 272 10.56 18.49 19.64
CA ARG A 272 10.61 19.92 19.89
C ARG A 272 10.03 20.75 18.74
N LYS A 273 10.27 20.35 17.49
CA LYS A 273 9.79 21.09 16.31
C LYS A 273 8.28 20.90 16.16
N TRP A 274 7.54 21.99 16.26
CA TRP A 274 6.08 21.96 16.27
C TRP A 274 5.48 21.57 14.93
N LEU A 275 5.91 22.20 13.83
CA LEU A 275 5.38 21.91 12.49
C LEU A 275 5.43 20.41 12.13
N PRO A 276 6.58 19.70 12.18
CA PRO A 276 6.61 18.27 11.86
C PRO A 276 5.77 17.41 12.82
N ARG A 277 5.67 17.80 14.09
CA ARG A 277 4.82 17.10 15.08
C ARG A 277 3.35 17.24 14.72
N CYS A 278 2.92 18.46 14.33
CA CYS A 278 1.56 18.74 13.88
C CYS A 278 1.25 18.00 12.57
N GLU A 279 2.13 18.08 11.56
CA GLU A 279 1.98 17.34 10.28
C GLU A 279 1.76 15.85 10.52
N SER A 280 2.61 15.20 11.33
CA SER A 280 2.50 13.76 11.63
C SER A 280 1.20 13.41 12.36
N SER A 281 0.73 14.30 13.25
CA SER A 281 -0.52 14.08 13.98
C SER A 281 -1.74 14.20 13.08
N VAL A 282 -1.70 15.11 12.11
CA VAL A 282 -2.75 15.22 11.09
C VAL A 282 -2.78 13.98 10.20
N VAL A 283 -1.62 13.48 9.76
CA VAL A 283 -1.55 12.23 8.97
C VAL A 283 -2.08 11.03 9.77
N GLU A 284 -1.72 10.91 11.05
CA GLU A 284 -2.26 9.87 11.93
C GLU A 284 -3.78 9.94 12.01
N ALA A 285 -4.33 11.12 12.30
CA ALA A 285 -5.76 11.32 12.43
C ALA A 285 -6.50 11.06 11.11
N TYR A 286 -5.94 11.57 10.00
CA TYR A 286 -6.49 11.42 8.64
C TYR A 286 -6.66 9.96 8.21
N LEU A 287 -5.72 9.09 8.60
CA LEU A 287 -5.68 7.68 8.21
C LEU A 287 -6.28 6.72 9.24
N SER A 288 -6.51 7.18 10.47
CA SER A 288 -6.84 6.31 11.59
C SER A 288 -8.12 5.51 11.38
N GLU A 289 -9.16 6.08 10.76
CA GLU A 289 -10.41 5.36 10.49
C GLU A 289 -10.22 4.31 9.39
N VAL A 290 -9.44 4.64 8.37
CA VAL A 290 -9.09 3.70 7.28
C VAL A 290 -8.38 2.47 7.84
N LEU A 291 -7.39 2.68 8.72
CA LEU A 291 -6.66 1.58 9.35
C LEU A 291 -7.56 0.75 10.26
N ASN A 292 -8.28 1.44 11.17
CA ASN A 292 -9.09 0.73 12.17
C ASN A 292 -10.20 -0.09 11.54
N SER A 293 -10.94 0.46 10.58
CA SER A 293 -11.99 -0.28 9.86
C SER A 293 -11.43 -1.51 9.14
N TYR A 294 -10.26 -1.37 8.54
CA TYR A 294 -9.59 -2.49 7.88
C TYR A 294 -9.16 -3.58 8.88
N LEU A 295 -8.50 -3.19 9.98
CA LEU A 295 -8.06 -4.16 10.98
C LEU A 295 -9.25 -4.80 11.73
N ASP A 296 -10.33 -4.05 12.00
CA ASP A 296 -11.58 -4.59 12.55
C ASP A 296 -12.15 -5.67 11.63
N ALA A 297 -12.21 -5.41 10.33
CA ALA A 297 -12.73 -6.36 9.37
C ALA A 297 -11.85 -7.62 9.26
N VAL A 298 -10.52 -7.46 9.33
CA VAL A 298 -9.59 -8.60 9.34
C VAL A 298 -9.76 -9.41 10.63
N GLU A 299 -9.72 -8.80 11.81
CA GLU A 299 -9.84 -9.49 13.09
C GLU A 299 -11.18 -10.22 13.23
N ASN A 300 -12.28 -9.57 12.82
CA ASN A 300 -13.63 -10.17 12.86
C ASN A 300 -13.79 -11.35 11.87
N GLY A 301 -12.99 -11.40 10.82
CA GLY A 301 -13.00 -12.48 9.84
C GLY A 301 -12.15 -13.70 10.23
N LEU A 302 -11.38 -13.61 11.32
CA LEU A 302 -10.56 -14.72 11.80
C LEU A 302 -11.30 -15.57 12.83
N GLY A 303 -10.91 -16.86 12.96
CA GLY A 303 -11.43 -17.76 13.99
C GLY A 303 -11.12 -17.27 15.41
N GLN A 304 -11.95 -17.68 16.36
CA GLN A 304 -11.80 -17.27 17.77
C GLN A 304 -10.41 -17.61 18.33
N GLY A 305 -9.83 -16.68 19.08
CA GLY A 305 -8.51 -16.84 19.68
C GLY A 305 -7.35 -16.62 18.71
N SER A 306 -7.62 -16.23 17.47
CA SER A 306 -6.59 -15.81 16.51
C SER A 306 -6.05 -14.43 16.86
N GLU A 307 -4.80 -14.17 16.43
CA GLU A 307 -4.06 -12.95 16.73
C GLU A 307 -3.57 -12.29 15.43
N VAL A 308 -3.67 -10.97 15.35
CA VAL A 308 -3.11 -10.18 14.25
C VAL A 308 -1.92 -9.36 14.75
N LEU A 309 -0.77 -9.56 14.13
CA LEU A 309 0.43 -8.76 14.30
C LEU A 309 0.65 -7.97 13.01
N VAL A 310 0.78 -6.66 13.13
CA VAL A 310 0.91 -5.78 11.96
C VAL A 310 2.37 -5.36 11.79
N CYS A 311 2.87 -5.45 10.55
CA CYS A 311 4.21 -5.00 10.20
C CYS A 311 4.26 -3.47 10.18
N SER A 312 5.26 -2.89 10.84
CA SER A 312 5.47 -1.44 10.87
C SER A 312 6.48 -0.99 9.81
N SER A 313 6.50 0.30 9.52
CA SER A 313 7.49 0.95 8.65
C SER A 313 8.95 0.73 9.12
N SER A 314 9.16 0.37 10.38
CA SER A 314 10.47 0.00 10.91
C SER A 314 10.82 -1.48 10.72
N GLY A 315 9.91 -2.30 10.13
CA GLY A 315 10.09 -3.73 9.91
C GLY A 315 9.83 -4.60 11.13
N GLY A 316 9.40 -4.01 12.26
CA GLY A 316 8.94 -4.74 13.44
C GLY A 316 7.49 -5.18 13.30
N LEU A 317 7.08 -6.12 14.16
CA LEU A 317 5.68 -6.51 14.31
C LEU A 317 5.13 -5.90 15.61
N SER A 318 3.93 -5.36 15.56
CA SER A 318 3.23 -4.77 16.69
C SER A 318 1.83 -5.34 16.81
N HIS A 319 1.33 -5.44 18.04
CA HIS A 319 -0.09 -5.66 18.28
C HIS A 319 -0.89 -4.43 17.85
N ARG A 320 -2.13 -4.63 17.49
CA ARG A 320 -3.02 -3.54 17.08
C ARG A 320 -3.10 -2.41 18.12
N SER A 321 -3.12 -2.74 19.43
CA SER A 321 -3.18 -1.75 20.52
C SER A 321 -2.05 -0.73 20.48
N ASP A 322 -0.88 -1.12 19.97
CA ASP A 322 0.34 -0.32 19.94
C ASP A 322 0.67 0.20 18.53
N TYR A 323 -0.22 -0.07 17.55
CA TYR A 323 0.00 0.23 16.14
C TYR A 323 -0.73 1.49 15.71
N ARG A 324 -0.02 2.40 15.06
CA ARG A 324 -0.54 3.69 14.58
C ARG A 324 -0.60 3.71 13.06
N ALA A 325 -1.49 4.54 12.51
CA ALA A 325 -1.64 4.67 11.06
C ALA A 325 -0.35 5.17 10.39
N ILE A 326 0.39 6.07 11.02
CA ILE A 326 1.69 6.53 10.50
C ILE A 326 2.76 5.43 10.45
N ASP A 327 2.65 4.40 11.29
CA ASP A 327 3.58 3.28 11.32
C ASP A 327 3.36 2.29 10.17
N SER A 328 2.21 2.40 9.47
CA SER A 328 1.83 1.52 8.36
C SER A 328 2.34 1.99 6.98
N LEU A 329 2.75 3.25 6.85
CA LEU A 329 2.95 3.92 5.55
C LEU A 329 4.02 3.29 4.65
N LEU A 330 5.03 2.63 5.22
CA LEU A 330 6.08 1.91 4.49
C LEU A 330 6.16 0.43 4.92
N SER A 331 5.08 -0.12 5.49
CA SER A 331 5.10 -1.48 6.07
C SER A 331 5.28 -2.58 5.03
N GLY A 332 4.72 -2.46 3.83
CA GLY A 332 4.92 -3.40 2.74
C GLY A 332 6.40 -3.48 2.31
N PRO A 333 6.99 -2.37 1.83
CA PRO A 333 8.42 -2.32 1.51
C PRO A 333 9.32 -2.76 2.66
N ALA A 334 9.04 -2.36 3.91
CA ALA A 334 9.82 -2.76 5.08
C ALA A 334 9.74 -4.28 5.32
N GLY A 335 8.58 -4.89 5.16
CA GLY A 335 8.38 -6.34 5.23
C GLY A 335 9.20 -7.08 4.17
N GLY A 336 9.20 -6.57 2.92
CA GLY A 336 10.02 -7.09 1.83
C GLY A 336 11.51 -7.04 2.15
N VAL A 337 12.00 -5.92 2.69
CA VAL A 337 13.40 -5.76 3.12
C VAL A 337 13.77 -6.75 4.23
N VAL A 338 12.91 -6.94 5.22
CA VAL A 338 13.15 -7.92 6.30
C VAL A 338 13.21 -9.34 5.75
N GLY A 339 12.25 -9.71 4.88
CA GLY A 339 12.20 -11.04 4.26
C GLY A 339 13.42 -11.33 3.38
N ALA A 340 13.76 -10.42 2.47
CA ALA A 340 14.92 -10.53 1.60
C ALA A 340 16.22 -10.59 2.41
N SER A 341 16.32 -9.80 3.49
CA SER A 341 17.48 -9.81 4.38
C SER A 341 17.62 -11.13 5.14
N ALA A 342 16.52 -11.76 5.54
CA ALA A 342 16.56 -13.09 6.16
C ALA A 342 17.11 -14.15 5.18
N VAL A 343 16.66 -14.13 3.93
CA VAL A 343 17.15 -15.02 2.86
C VAL A 343 18.62 -14.75 2.55
N ALA A 344 19.02 -13.48 2.38
CA ALA A 344 20.40 -13.11 2.10
C ALA A 344 21.37 -13.60 3.20
N ARG A 345 21.01 -13.37 4.47
CA ARG A 345 21.79 -13.84 5.61
C ARG A 345 21.87 -15.36 5.70
N SER A 346 20.80 -16.08 5.36
CA SER A 346 20.83 -17.55 5.30
C SER A 346 21.77 -18.07 4.20
N ALA A 347 21.99 -17.27 3.15
CA ALA A 347 22.96 -17.51 2.11
C ALA A 347 24.39 -17.05 2.47
N GLY A 348 24.62 -16.55 3.69
CA GLY A 348 25.92 -16.12 4.17
C GLY A 348 26.34 -14.72 3.73
N LEU A 349 25.41 -13.89 3.23
CA LEU A 349 25.70 -12.51 2.88
C LEU A 349 25.63 -11.60 4.12
N GLU A 350 26.66 -10.78 4.31
CA GLU A 350 26.77 -9.84 5.45
C GLU A 350 26.41 -8.41 5.04
N ASN A 351 26.80 -8.02 3.82
CA ASN A 351 26.52 -6.69 3.25
C ASN A 351 25.79 -6.85 1.93
N PHE A 352 24.61 -6.24 1.80
CA PHE A 352 23.83 -6.33 0.58
C PHE A 352 22.92 -5.14 0.38
N ILE A 353 22.58 -4.90 -0.89
CA ILE A 353 21.59 -3.94 -1.33
C ILE A 353 20.39 -4.73 -1.84
N ASN A 354 19.23 -4.49 -1.24
CA ASN A 354 17.97 -5.04 -1.70
C ASN A 354 17.41 -4.17 -2.83
N LEU A 355 16.94 -4.80 -3.88
CA LEU A 355 16.19 -4.20 -4.98
C LEU A 355 14.90 -4.96 -5.17
N ASP A 356 13.79 -4.39 -4.72
CA ASP A 356 12.43 -4.89 -4.95
C ASP A 356 11.86 -4.20 -6.18
N MET A 357 11.82 -4.89 -7.32
CA MET A 357 11.25 -4.34 -8.54
C MET A 357 9.83 -4.87 -8.76
N GLY A 358 8.86 -4.02 -8.52
CA GLY A 358 7.46 -4.27 -8.81
C GLY A 358 7.04 -3.83 -10.21
N GLY A 359 5.72 -3.86 -10.47
CA GLY A 359 5.17 -3.37 -11.75
C GLY A 359 5.23 -1.86 -11.92
N THR A 360 5.18 -1.08 -10.84
CA THR A 360 5.07 0.39 -10.88
C THR A 360 6.35 1.10 -10.46
N SER A 361 7.04 0.57 -9.45
CA SER A 361 8.21 1.17 -8.83
C SER A 361 9.22 0.12 -8.43
N SER A 362 10.41 0.59 -8.07
CA SER A 362 11.44 -0.23 -7.43
C SER A 362 11.83 0.40 -6.10
N ASP A 363 11.91 -0.42 -5.07
CA ASP A 363 12.31 -0.05 -3.72
C ASP A 363 13.73 -0.55 -3.45
N VAL A 364 14.60 0.36 -3.03
CA VAL A 364 16.02 0.08 -2.78
C VAL A 364 16.35 0.33 -1.32
N SER A 365 17.00 -0.61 -0.68
CA SER A 365 17.47 -0.49 0.69
C SER A 365 18.83 -1.14 0.87
N ARG A 366 19.54 -0.76 1.93
CA ARG A 366 20.86 -1.30 2.25
C ARG A 366 20.86 -1.99 3.62
N TYR A 367 21.59 -3.09 3.69
CA TYR A 367 21.93 -3.79 4.93
C TYR A 367 23.46 -3.94 5.04
N SER A 368 24.01 -3.55 6.20
CA SER A 368 25.43 -3.71 6.53
C SER A 368 25.54 -4.03 8.02
N GLY A 369 25.25 -5.30 8.36
CA GLY A 369 25.17 -5.76 9.77
C GLY A 369 23.91 -5.27 10.50
N SER A 370 23.30 -4.18 10.06
CA SER A 370 22.05 -3.62 10.60
C SER A 370 21.24 -2.92 9.50
N PHE A 371 19.94 -2.78 9.73
CA PHE A 371 19.09 -1.97 8.86
C PHE A 371 19.39 -0.49 9.04
N ALA A 372 19.34 0.26 7.94
CA ALA A 372 19.35 1.71 7.98
C ALA A 372 17.95 2.25 8.31
N TYR A 373 17.87 3.24 9.19
CA TYR A 373 16.62 3.88 9.59
C TYR A 373 16.65 5.38 9.32
N GLN A 374 15.47 5.93 9.09
CA GLN A 374 15.26 7.37 9.00
C GLN A 374 14.13 7.78 9.95
N SER A 375 14.22 8.99 10.49
CA SER A 375 13.21 9.53 11.41
C SER A 375 12.19 10.42 10.73
N ARG A 376 12.45 10.79 9.47
CA ARG A 376 11.57 11.62 8.65
C ARG A 376 11.55 11.09 7.24
N HIS A 377 10.34 10.91 6.71
CA HIS A 377 10.13 10.49 5.33
C HIS A 377 8.93 11.22 4.74
N GLN A 378 8.75 11.08 3.44
CA GLN A 378 7.65 11.67 2.70
C GLN A 378 6.90 10.57 1.94
N VAL A 379 5.57 10.63 1.97
CA VAL A 379 4.69 9.75 1.20
C VAL A 379 3.72 10.64 0.44
N GLY A 380 3.83 10.69 -0.90
CA GLY A 380 3.15 11.70 -1.69
C GLY A 380 3.56 13.11 -1.24
N ASP A 381 2.59 13.95 -0.95
CA ASP A 381 2.80 15.31 -0.42
C ASP A 381 2.92 15.36 1.11
N ALA A 382 2.57 14.29 1.82
CA ALA A 382 2.60 14.24 3.27
C ALA A 382 4.00 13.99 3.82
N ARG A 383 4.39 14.76 4.82
CA ARG A 383 5.61 14.57 5.60
C ARG A 383 5.28 13.92 6.92
N VAL A 384 6.05 12.91 7.26
CA VAL A 384 5.84 12.12 8.48
C VAL A 384 7.13 12.01 9.27
N ASP A 385 7.03 12.30 10.55
CA ASP A 385 8.11 12.12 11.52
C ASP A 385 7.81 10.86 12.36
N ASN A 386 8.21 9.68 11.84
CA ASN A 386 8.26 8.42 12.58
C ASN A 386 9.50 7.63 12.19
N VAL A 387 9.80 6.57 12.94
CA VAL A 387 10.93 5.68 12.61
C VAL A 387 10.48 4.74 11.50
N ALA A 388 11.15 4.83 10.35
CA ALA A 388 10.94 3.95 9.22
C ALA A 388 12.28 3.39 8.72
N MET A 389 12.26 2.24 8.08
CA MET A 389 13.41 1.77 7.31
C MET A 389 13.75 2.80 6.24
N ARG A 390 15.03 2.98 5.99
CA ARG A 390 15.49 3.82 4.90
C ARG A 390 15.37 3.06 3.59
N ILE A 391 14.31 3.36 2.88
CA ILE A 391 13.97 2.79 1.58
C ILE A 391 13.89 3.96 0.61
N GLU A 392 14.56 3.84 -0.51
CA GLU A 392 14.49 4.80 -1.61
C GLU A 392 13.63 4.19 -2.71
N THR A 393 12.51 4.83 -3.01
CA THR A 393 11.59 4.41 -4.07
C THR A 393 11.87 5.19 -5.35
N VAL A 394 12.00 4.47 -6.45
CA VAL A 394 12.12 5.05 -7.79
C VAL A 394 10.97 4.58 -8.67
N ALA A 395 10.41 5.51 -9.46
CA ALA A 395 9.31 5.23 -10.39
C ALA A 395 9.85 4.53 -11.66
N ALA A 396 10.49 3.39 -11.47
CA ALA A 396 10.98 2.50 -12.52
C ALA A 396 10.59 1.07 -12.14
N GLY A 397 9.58 0.53 -12.80
CA GLY A 397 9.07 -0.82 -12.61
C GLY A 397 8.71 -1.45 -13.95
N GLY A 398 8.30 -2.71 -13.97
CA GLY A 398 8.00 -3.42 -15.22
C GLY A 398 6.94 -2.74 -16.08
N GLY A 399 5.95 -2.08 -15.49
CA GLY A 399 4.90 -1.33 -16.18
C GLY A 399 5.22 0.13 -16.47
N SER A 400 6.43 0.61 -16.18
CA SER A 400 6.82 2.00 -16.49
C SER A 400 6.75 2.26 -17.99
N ILE A 401 5.99 3.31 -18.35
CA ILE A 401 5.69 3.63 -19.76
C ILE A 401 6.92 4.19 -20.45
N CYS A 402 7.28 3.59 -21.59
CA CYS A 402 8.37 4.01 -22.47
C CYS A 402 7.82 4.88 -23.60
N ARG A 403 8.35 6.10 -23.76
CA ARG A 403 7.87 7.05 -24.78
C ARG A 403 8.98 7.95 -25.31
N VAL A 404 8.75 8.54 -26.47
CA VAL A 404 9.58 9.59 -27.03
C VAL A 404 8.82 10.91 -26.95
N VAL A 405 9.38 11.92 -26.29
CA VAL A 405 8.77 13.25 -26.13
C VAL A 405 9.80 14.29 -26.56
N ASP A 406 9.46 15.10 -27.56
CA ASP A 406 10.35 16.12 -28.11
C ASP A 406 11.73 15.56 -28.55
N GLY A 407 11.73 14.32 -29.12
CA GLY A 407 12.93 13.62 -29.55
C GLY A 407 13.76 12.98 -28.43
N LEU A 408 13.36 13.13 -27.17
CA LEU A 408 14.00 12.55 -25.98
C LEU A 408 13.28 11.28 -25.52
N LEU A 409 14.07 10.27 -25.17
CA LEU A 409 13.53 9.06 -24.55
C LEU A 409 13.12 9.36 -23.10
N LYS A 410 11.98 8.79 -22.69
CA LYS A 410 11.48 8.86 -21.32
C LYS A 410 10.96 7.51 -20.87
N VAL A 411 11.26 7.14 -19.61
CA VAL A 411 10.73 5.98 -18.92
C VAL A 411 10.04 6.46 -17.65
N GLY A 412 8.73 6.18 -17.53
CA GLY A 412 7.94 6.69 -16.42
C GLY A 412 7.80 8.23 -16.41
N PRO A 413 7.46 8.83 -15.23
CA PRO A 413 7.12 8.15 -13.97
C PRO A 413 5.77 7.40 -14.02
N GLU A 414 4.99 7.59 -15.08
CA GLU A 414 3.70 6.94 -15.24
C GLU A 414 3.86 5.44 -15.51
N SER A 415 2.96 4.65 -14.91
CA SER A 415 2.89 3.20 -15.11
C SER A 415 1.58 2.81 -15.75
N ALA A 416 1.62 1.80 -16.62
CA ALA A 416 0.42 1.19 -17.20
C ALA A 416 -0.38 0.35 -16.17
N GLY A 417 0.17 0.14 -14.98
CA GLY A 417 -0.45 -0.64 -13.92
C GLY A 417 -0.67 -2.10 -14.31
N ALA A 418 -1.66 -2.73 -13.68
CA ALA A 418 -2.05 -4.10 -13.99
C ALA A 418 -3.02 -4.17 -15.19
N TYR A 419 -3.80 -3.12 -15.40
CA TYR A 419 -4.73 -2.98 -16.52
C TYR A 419 -4.73 -1.52 -17.02
N PRO A 420 -4.56 -1.28 -18.32
CA PRO A 420 -4.36 -2.25 -19.40
C PRO A 420 -3.03 -3.02 -19.32
N GLY A 421 -2.07 -2.57 -18.48
CA GLY A 421 -0.76 -3.17 -18.33
C GLY A 421 0.19 -2.91 -19.52
N PRO A 422 1.36 -3.56 -19.56
CA PRO A 422 2.25 -3.57 -20.70
C PRO A 422 1.56 -4.05 -21.98
N ALA A 423 2.03 -3.61 -23.15
CA ALA A 423 1.46 -3.98 -24.44
C ALA A 423 1.35 -5.49 -24.62
N CYS A 424 2.35 -6.25 -24.15
CA CYS A 424 2.37 -7.72 -24.25
C CYS A 424 1.23 -8.42 -23.50
N TYR A 425 0.52 -7.75 -22.60
CA TYR A 425 -0.64 -8.34 -21.93
C TYR A 425 -1.87 -8.42 -22.85
N GLY A 426 -1.84 -7.75 -24.01
CA GLY A 426 -2.89 -7.85 -25.03
C GLY A 426 -4.16 -7.04 -24.77
N PHE A 427 -4.18 -6.17 -23.74
CA PHE A 427 -5.33 -5.32 -23.39
C PHE A 427 -5.24 -3.90 -23.97
N GLY A 428 -4.38 -3.69 -24.98
CA GLY A 428 -4.20 -2.37 -25.61
C GLY A 428 -3.36 -1.39 -24.79
N GLY A 429 -2.49 -1.90 -23.91
CA GLY A 429 -1.57 -1.08 -23.13
C GLY A 429 -0.43 -0.49 -23.97
N PRO A 430 0.29 0.51 -23.41
CA PRO A 430 1.44 1.14 -24.05
C PRO A 430 2.71 0.28 -23.98
N LEU A 431 3.74 0.69 -24.71
CA LEU A 431 5.08 0.11 -24.56
C LEU A 431 5.62 0.42 -23.15
N CYS A 432 6.00 -0.64 -22.42
CA CYS A 432 6.54 -0.57 -21.05
C CYS A 432 7.90 -1.28 -20.95
N LEU A 433 8.57 -1.17 -19.80
CA LEU A 433 9.84 -1.87 -19.57
C LEU A 433 9.71 -3.39 -19.68
N THR A 434 8.58 -3.99 -19.31
CA THR A 434 8.31 -5.41 -19.54
C THR A 434 8.38 -5.76 -21.02
N ASP A 435 7.80 -4.92 -21.89
CA ASP A 435 7.85 -5.11 -23.35
C ASP A 435 9.27 -4.98 -23.89
N VAL A 436 10.02 -4.00 -23.39
CA VAL A 436 11.43 -3.78 -23.74
C VAL A 436 12.26 -5.01 -23.39
N ASN A 437 12.12 -5.56 -22.19
CA ASN A 437 12.83 -6.76 -21.75
C ASN A 437 12.39 -8.01 -22.52
N LEU A 438 11.11 -8.11 -22.88
CA LEU A 438 10.57 -9.19 -23.70
C LEU A 438 11.20 -9.17 -25.10
N LEU A 439 11.19 -8.00 -25.76
CA LEU A 439 11.75 -7.83 -27.11
C LEU A 439 13.28 -7.97 -27.17
N LEU A 440 13.97 -7.70 -26.05
CA LEU A 440 15.41 -7.97 -25.90
C LEU A 440 15.72 -9.43 -25.53
N GLY A 441 14.70 -10.31 -25.44
CA GLY A 441 14.87 -11.73 -25.11
C GLY A 441 15.32 -12.00 -23.67
N ARG A 442 15.12 -11.05 -22.75
CA ARG A 442 15.48 -11.19 -21.33
C ARG A 442 14.40 -11.89 -20.51
N LEU A 443 13.16 -11.93 -21.00
CA LEU A 443 12.05 -12.60 -20.35
C LEU A 443 11.68 -13.87 -21.11
N ASP A 444 11.42 -14.94 -20.36
CA ASP A 444 10.90 -16.19 -20.90
C ASP A 444 9.36 -16.17 -20.91
N PRO A 445 8.71 -16.06 -22.09
CA PRO A 445 7.25 -16.00 -22.20
C PRO A 445 6.54 -17.21 -21.59
N SER A 446 7.19 -18.36 -21.55
CA SER A 446 6.59 -19.60 -21.04
C SER A 446 6.40 -19.61 -19.52
N ARG A 447 7.07 -18.70 -18.80
CA ARG A 447 7.01 -18.59 -17.33
C ARG A 447 5.94 -17.62 -16.83
N PHE A 448 5.29 -16.91 -17.73
CA PHE A 448 4.17 -16.04 -17.34
C PHE A 448 2.92 -16.87 -17.05
N SER A 449 2.21 -16.53 -16.00
CA SER A 449 0.93 -17.18 -15.64
C SER A 449 -0.17 -16.89 -16.67
N THR A 450 -0.04 -15.79 -17.41
CA THR A 450 -0.94 -15.38 -18.50
C THR A 450 -0.11 -15.32 -19.78
N PRO A 451 -0.60 -15.84 -20.92
CA PRO A 451 0.12 -15.75 -22.19
C PRO A 451 0.45 -14.30 -22.54
N VAL A 452 1.70 -14.04 -22.94
CA VAL A 452 2.14 -12.72 -23.40
C VAL A 452 2.18 -12.67 -24.93
N LEU A 453 1.79 -11.53 -25.49
CA LEU A 453 1.71 -11.29 -26.93
C LEU A 453 2.89 -10.41 -27.38
N GLU A 454 4.02 -11.03 -27.75
CA GLU A 454 5.20 -10.32 -28.24
C GLU A 454 4.88 -9.43 -29.46
N SER A 455 3.93 -9.86 -30.30
CA SER A 455 3.48 -9.08 -31.46
C SER A 455 2.87 -7.73 -31.08
N ALA A 456 2.19 -7.64 -29.92
CA ALA A 456 1.64 -6.36 -29.43
C ALA A 456 2.76 -5.40 -28.99
N SER A 457 3.79 -5.91 -28.30
CA SER A 457 4.99 -5.12 -27.95
C SER A 457 5.70 -4.62 -29.21
N GLN A 458 5.87 -5.49 -30.21
CA GLN A 458 6.51 -5.13 -31.48
C GLN A 458 5.71 -4.05 -32.23
N GLN A 459 4.38 -4.13 -32.22
CA GLN A 459 3.53 -3.12 -32.84
C GLN A 459 3.70 -1.74 -32.18
N CYS A 460 3.71 -1.69 -30.84
CA CYS A 460 3.94 -0.44 -30.09
C CYS A 460 5.35 0.11 -30.33
N LEU A 461 6.37 -0.74 -30.40
CA LEU A 461 7.74 -0.32 -30.72
C LEU A 461 7.83 0.28 -32.13
N ASN A 462 7.21 -0.35 -33.14
CA ASN A 462 7.22 0.12 -34.52
C ASN A 462 6.61 1.53 -34.65
N GLN A 463 5.56 1.84 -33.88
CA GLN A 463 5.00 3.19 -33.84
C GLN A 463 6.05 4.24 -33.39
N TRP A 464 6.85 3.92 -32.38
CA TRP A 464 7.91 4.82 -31.92
C TRP A 464 9.07 4.90 -32.91
N VAL A 465 9.42 3.81 -33.62
CA VAL A 465 10.41 3.82 -34.70
C VAL A 465 9.97 4.79 -35.82
N GLU A 466 8.73 4.68 -36.27
CA GLU A 466 8.18 5.55 -37.31
C GLU A 466 8.12 7.02 -36.87
N GLN A 467 7.69 7.29 -35.62
CA GLN A 467 7.55 8.66 -35.13
C GLN A 467 8.89 9.34 -34.82
N SER A 468 9.88 8.59 -34.34
CA SER A 468 11.17 9.14 -33.92
C SER A 468 12.26 9.10 -34.98
N GLY A 469 12.12 8.26 -36.00
CA GLY A 469 13.14 7.98 -37.01
C GLY A 469 14.36 7.21 -36.46
N ARG A 470 14.30 6.71 -35.22
CA ARG A 470 15.37 5.90 -34.59
C ARG A 470 15.20 4.43 -34.92
N SER A 471 16.28 3.67 -34.84
CA SER A 471 16.18 2.21 -34.99
C SER A 471 15.48 1.57 -33.76
N ALA A 472 14.89 0.39 -33.96
CA ALA A 472 14.27 -0.36 -32.85
C ALA A 472 15.30 -0.66 -31.75
N ASP A 473 16.51 -1.04 -32.15
CA ASP A 473 17.60 -1.35 -31.22
C ASP A 473 18.03 -0.14 -30.38
N ASP A 474 18.17 1.04 -30.99
CA ASP A 474 18.47 2.28 -30.27
C ASP A 474 17.38 2.63 -29.25
N LEU A 475 16.11 2.42 -29.58
CA LEU A 475 14.99 2.68 -28.69
C LEU A 475 14.99 1.70 -27.50
N LEU A 476 15.11 0.40 -27.76
CA LEU A 476 15.10 -0.63 -26.72
C LEU A 476 16.24 -0.44 -25.73
N HIS A 477 17.48 -0.31 -26.23
CA HIS A 477 18.66 -0.10 -25.38
C HIS A 477 18.63 1.26 -24.67
N GLY A 478 18.12 2.30 -25.35
CA GLY A 478 17.97 3.63 -24.75
C GLY A 478 16.98 3.65 -23.59
N PHE A 479 15.79 3.03 -23.72
CA PHE A 479 14.84 2.92 -22.62
C PHE A 479 15.39 2.09 -21.47
N LEU A 480 16.07 0.99 -21.76
CA LEU A 480 16.69 0.17 -20.74
C LEU A 480 17.76 0.95 -19.95
N SER A 481 18.65 1.65 -20.66
CA SER A 481 19.70 2.48 -20.02
C SER A 481 19.12 3.53 -19.09
N LEU A 482 18.01 4.18 -19.47
CA LEU A 482 17.33 5.15 -18.59
C LEU A 482 16.76 4.50 -17.32
N ALA A 483 16.22 3.29 -17.43
CA ALA A 483 15.72 2.56 -16.27
C ALA A 483 16.87 2.13 -15.35
N ASP A 484 17.96 1.60 -15.93
CA ASP A 484 19.16 1.20 -15.19
C ASP A 484 19.79 2.39 -14.47
N ASP A 485 19.89 3.56 -15.12
CA ASP A 485 20.39 4.79 -14.52
C ASP A 485 19.50 5.27 -13.35
N ALA A 486 18.18 5.17 -13.49
CA ALA A 486 17.26 5.53 -12.43
C ALA A 486 17.43 4.63 -11.19
N MET A 487 17.55 3.33 -11.40
CA MET A 487 17.82 2.34 -10.33
C MET A 487 19.20 2.52 -9.72
N ALA A 488 20.24 2.74 -10.53
CA ALA A 488 21.59 3.02 -10.06
C ALA A 488 21.66 4.30 -9.19
N ASN A 489 20.87 5.32 -9.54
CA ASN A 489 20.79 6.54 -8.73
C ASN A 489 20.11 6.28 -7.39
N ALA A 490 19.08 5.44 -7.33
CA ALA A 490 18.46 5.02 -6.07
C ALA A 490 19.46 4.24 -5.19
N ILE A 491 20.23 3.32 -5.79
CA ILE A 491 21.30 2.58 -5.09
C ILE A 491 22.34 3.56 -4.52
N ARG A 492 22.78 4.56 -5.29
CA ARG A 492 23.75 5.57 -4.81
C ARG A 492 23.22 6.37 -3.62
N LYS A 493 21.92 6.64 -3.55
CA LYS A 493 21.30 7.37 -2.44
C LYS A 493 21.32 6.57 -1.12
N VAL A 494 21.17 5.24 -1.17
CA VAL A 494 21.21 4.38 0.02
C VAL A 494 22.61 3.86 0.35
N SER A 495 23.58 4.10 -0.50
CA SER A 495 24.97 3.64 -0.34
C SER A 495 25.97 4.82 -0.36
N VAL A 496 26.38 5.31 -1.52
CA VAL A 496 27.42 6.33 -1.69
C VAL A 496 27.11 7.60 -0.89
N ALA A 497 25.86 8.09 -0.94
CA ALA A 497 25.44 9.27 -0.19
C ALA A 497 25.54 9.08 1.34
N GLU A 498 25.65 7.84 1.81
CA GLU A 498 25.82 7.47 3.22
C GLU A 498 27.24 6.99 3.57
N GLY A 499 28.17 7.09 2.63
CA GLY A 499 29.56 6.72 2.83
C GLY A 499 29.88 5.23 2.65
N TYR A 500 29.00 4.49 1.97
CA TYR A 500 29.20 3.07 1.65
C TYR A 500 29.49 2.86 0.17
N ASP A 501 30.49 2.02 -0.15
CA ASP A 501 30.76 1.65 -1.54
C ASP A 501 29.83 0.50 -1.97
N PRO A 502 29.04 0.64 -3.04
CA PRO A 502 28.20 -0.45 -3.56
C PRO A 502 28.99 -1.70 -3.94
N ILE A 503 30.27 -1.58 -4.30
CA ILE A 503 31.13 -2.70 -4.70
C ILE A 503 31.35 -3.70 -3.58
N ASP A 504 31.23 -3.25 -2.31
CA ASP A 504 31.37 -4.08 -1.13
C ASP A 504 30.06 -4.79 -0.73
N HIS A 505 29.02 -4.64 -1.56
CA HIS A 505 27.70 -5.18 -1.29
C HIS A 505 27.25 -6.15 -2.38
N SER A 506 26.68 -7.28 -1.98
CA SER A 506 25.96 -8.16 -2.89
C SER A 506 24.59 -7.54 -3.22
N MET A 507 24.07 -7.78 -4.42
CA MET A 507 22.72 -7.37 -4.78
C MET A 507 21.73 -8.50 -4.52
N VAL A 508 20.61 -8.20 -3.86
CA VAL A 508 19.49 -9.11 -3.63
C VAL A 508 18.28 -8.54 -4.38
N CYS A 509 18.02 -9.14 -5.55
CA CYS A 509 16.88 -8.74 -6.39
C CYS A 509 15.68 -9.63 -6.13
N PHE A 510 14.51 -9.02 -6.00
CA PHE A 510 13.22 -9.69 -5.85
C PHE A 510 12.08 -8.78 -6.35
N GLY A 511 10.82 -9.23 -6.19
CA GLY A 511 9.66 -8.56 -6.76
C GLY A 511 9.21 -9.16 -8.08
N GLY A 512 8.05 -8.73 -8.57
CA GLY A 512 7.42 -9.32 -9.77
C GLY A 512 8.14 -9.01 -11.08
N ALA A 513 9.06 -8.03 -11.09
CA ALA A 513 9.86 -7.63 -12.24
C ALA A 513 11.37 -7.60 -11.91
N GLY A 514 11.75 -8.11 -10.74
CA GLY A 514 13.15 -8.16 -10.26
C GLY A 514 14.00 -9.26 -10.85
#